data_61354cf9da51704e17a6666f59ec43d8
#
_entry.id   61354cf9da51704e17a6666f59ec43d8
#
_cell.length_a   1.000
_cell.length_b   1.000
_cell.length_c   1.000
_cell.angle_alpha   90.00
_cell.angle_beta   90.00
_cell.angle_gamma   90.00
#
_symmetry.space_group_name_H-M   'P 1'
#
loop_
_entity.id
_entity.type
_entity.pdbx_description
1 polymer ?
#
loop_
_entity_poly.entity_id
_entity_poly.type
_entity_poly.pdbx_seq_one_letter_code
_entity_poly.pdbx_strand_id
1 'polypeptide(L)'
;DRSRGLGDVYKRQICTAIGASFAGNFAVTTTSGPGLSLKSEALGLAVMTELPLVVVDVQRGGPSTGLPTKTEQSDLQQALYGRNGESPVAVIAASMPSDCFHYAFEAGRIAMEHMTPVVLLSDGFIANGSEPWKIPSMKDYPTINPPIIDKTEDGGPFMPYARNEKLARSWAFPGKAGLEHRVGGLEKDKLKGSISIDPQNHQEMTNLRAAKIAKIADYIPHQTVYGDPEGDLLVVGWGGTRGHLQNAVDKMRAEGKKVSLCHFNYINPLPHGVADIFKRFKKIVVCELNEG
;
A
#
# COMPACT_ATOMS: atom_id res chain seq x y z
N ASP A 1 -25.26 -3.20 24.65
CA ASP A 1 -25.08 -4.33 23.73
C ASP A 1 -23.65 -4.40 23.19
N ARG A 2 -22.73 -4.83 24.09
CA ARG A 2 -21.29 -4.90 23.77
C ARG A 2 -20.88 -6.13 22.96
N SER A 3 -21.81 -7.01 22.63
CA SER A 3 -21.53 -8.30 21.99
C SER A 3 -21.85 -8.36 20.49
N ARG A 4 -22.39 -7.31 19.91
CA ARG A 4 -22.61 -7.27 18.46
C ARG A 4 -21.29 -7.02 17.72
N GLY A 5 -20.50 -8.04 17.77
CA GLY A 5 -19.48 -8.42 16.82
C GLY A 5 -18.41 -7.39 16.51
N LEU A 6 -17.20 -7.64 17.00
CA LEU A 6 -15.98 -7.02 16.50
C LEU A 6 -15.94 -6.98 14.95
N GLY A 7 -16.48 -8.01 14.27
CA GLY A 7 -16.59 -8.06 12.83
C GLY A 7 -17.42 -6.93 12.21
N ASP A 8 -18.51 -6.55 12.86
CA ASP A 8 -19.37 -5.44 12.41
C ASP A 8 -18.67 -4.07 12.59
N VAL A 9 -17.92 -3.89 13.68
CA VAL A 9 -17.12 -2.67 13.92
C VAL A 9 -16.04 -2.51 12.86
N TYR A 10 -15.29 -3.55 12.53
CA TYR A 10 -14.22 -3.47 11.52
C TYR A 10 -14.76 -3.20 10.12
N LYS A 11 -15.87 -3.84 9.73
CA LYS A 11 -16.55 -3.53 8.46
C LYS A 11 -17.06 -2.09 8.42
N ARG A 12 -17.68 -1.60 9.48
CA ARG A 12 -18.16 -0.22 9.54
C ARG A 12 -17.04 0.80 9.43
N GLN A 13 -15.89 0.57 10.06
CA GLN A 13 -14.75 1.48 9.98
C GLN A 13 -14.29 1.70 8.54
N ILE A 14 -14.05 0.64 7.79
CA ILE A 14 -13.55 0.78 6.41
C ILE A 14 -14.64 1.33 5.48
N CYS A 15 -15.90 0.93 5.65
CA CYS A 15 -17.01 1.49 4.86
C CYS A 15 -17.20 2.99 5.14
N THR A 16 -17.06 3.42 6.39
CA THR A 16 -17.07 4.85 6.74
C THR A 16 -15.90 5.59 6.09
N ALA A 17 -14.71 5.00 6.10
CA ALA A 17 -13.54 5.58 5.45
C ALA A 17 -13.72 5.70 3.93
N ILE A 18 -14.30 4.68 3.27
CA ILE A 18 -14.64 4.73 1.85
C ILE A 18 -15.67 5.84 1.57
N GLY A 19 -16.69 5.97 2.42
CA GLY A 19 -17.69 7.05 2.30
C GLY A 19 -17.07 8.44 2.46
N ALA A 20 -16.15 8.60 3.41
CA ALA A 20 -15.40 9.85 3.59
C ALA A 20 -14.52 10.17 2.37
N SER A 21 -13.85 9.17 1.81
CA SER A 21 -13.08 9.30 0.59
C SER A 21 -13.95 9.65 -0.62
N PHE A 22 -15.11 9.02 -0.75
CA PHE A 22 -16.08 9.39 -1.79
C PHE A 22 -16.51 10.85 -1.69
N ALA A 23 -16.67 11.37 -0.48
CA ALA A 23 -17.02 12.76 -0.21
C ALA A 23 -15.85 13.76 -0.35
N GLY A 24 -14.66 13.30 -0.78
CA GLY A 24 -13.50 14.17 -1.01
C GLY A 24 -12.55 14.34 0.17
N ASN A 25 -12.64 13.47 1.19
CA ASN A 25 -11.73 13.52 2.33
C ASN A 25 -10.69 12.41 2.24
N PHE A 26 -9.48 12.71 2.68
CA PHE A 26 -8.48 11.66 2.89
C PHE A 26 -8.88 10.80 4.09
N ALA A 27 -8.90 9.49 3.90
CA ALA A 27 -9.37 8.55 4.90
C ALA A 27 -8.31 7.50 5.25
N VAL A 28 -8.16 7.24 6.55
CA VAL A 28 -7.26 6.22 7.09
C VAL A 28 -8.02 5.36 8.07
N THR A 29 -7.78 4.06 8.05
CA THR A 29 -8.27 3.12 9.07
C THR A 29 -7.13 2.24 9.55
N THR A 30 -7.12 1.92 10.84
CA THR A 30 -6.09 1.08 11.45
C THR A 30 -6.66 -0.25 11.88
N THR A 31 -5.84 -1.30 11.84
CA THR A 31 -6.27 -2.65 12.20
C THR A 31 -5.08 -3.55 12.55
N SER A 32 -5.33 -4.84 12.69
CA SER A 32 -4.37 -5.94 12.73
C SER A 32 -4.89 -7.09 11.87
N GLY A 33 -4.14 -8.16 11.67
CA GLY A 33 -4.47 -9.26 10.77
C GLY A 33 -5.92 -9.74 10.77
N PRO A 34 -6.55 -10.04 11.95
CA PRO A 34 -7.96 -10.41 11.99
C PRO A 34 -8.90 -9.33 11.44
N GLY A 35 -8.58 -8.06 11.73
CA GLY A 35 -9.36 -6.94 11.21
C GLY A 35 -9.14 -6.70 9.72
N LEU A 36 -7.92 -6.94 9.20
CA LEU A 36 -7.64 -6.91 7.75
C LEU A 36 -8.47 -7.97 7.03
N SER A 37 -8.56 -9.20 7.57
CA SER A 37 -9.44 -10.25 7.06
C SER A 37 -10.89 -9.81 6.93
N LEU A 38 -11.42 -9.14 7.97
CA LEU A 38 -12.79 -8.64 8.00
C LEU A 38 -13.03 -7.41 7.11
N LYS A 39 -11.97 -6.76 6.64
CA LYS A 39 -12.01 -5.61 5.74
C LYS A 39 -11.79 -5.99 4.27
N SER A 40 -11.49 -7.25 3.94
CA SER A 40 -11.08 -7.69 2.60
C SER A 40 -12.06 -7.31 1.50
N GLU A 41 -13.36 -7.53 1.71
CA GLU A 41 -14.39 -7.19 0.73
C GLU A 41 -14.47 -5.68 0.48
N ALA A 42 -14.48 -4.89 1.55
CA ALA A 42 -14.53 -3.43 1.44
C ALA A 42 -13.26 -2.85 0.81
N LEU A 43 -12.09 -3.48 1.05
CA LEU A 43 -10.85 -3.13 0.36
C LEU A 43 -10.94 -3.40 -1.15
N GLY A 44 -11.55 -4.53 -1.55
CA GLY A 44 -11.89 -4.82 -2.94
C GLY A 44 -12.85 -3.79 -3.54
N LEU A 45 -13.85 -3.34 -2.77
CA LEU A 45 -14.74 -2.25 -3.18
C LEU A 45 -13.96 -0.95 -3.41
N ALA A 46 -13.00 -0.60 -2.55
CA ALA A 46 -12.17 0.59 -2.73
C ALA A 46 -11.31 0.50 -4.01
N VAL A 47 -10.80 -0.69 -4.35
CA VAL A 47 -10.11 -0.95 -5.63
C VAL A 47 -11.05 -0.72 -6.81
N MET A 48 -12.26 -1.28 -6.76
CA MET A 48 -13.24 -1.18 -7.85
C MET A 48 -13.77 0.24 -8.05
N THR A 49 -13.94 0.98 -6.96
CA THR A 49 -14.40 2.39 -7.02
C THR A 49 -13.28 3.38 -7.29
N GLU A 50 -12.03 2.91 -7.24
CA GLU A 50 -10.83 3.73 -7.39
C GLU A 50 -10.86 4.94 -6.47
N LEU A 51 -11.03 4.69 -5.17
CA LEU A 51 -11.03 5.71 -4.12
C LEU A 51 -9.76 5.63 -3.27
N PRO A 52 -9.15 6.78 -2.92
CA PRO A 52 -7.98 6.80 -2.05
C PRO A 52 -8.34 6.36 -0.62
N LEU A 53 -7.57 5.43 -0.09
CA LEU A 53 -7.75 4.90 1.26
C LEU A 53 -6.41 4.37 1.79
N VAL A 54 -6.10 4.61 3.05
CA VAL A 54 -4.98 3.93 3.72
C VAL A 54 -5.51 2.99 4.79
N VAL A 55 -5.06 1.74 4.74
CA VAL A 55 -5.29 0.74 5.79
C VAL A 55 -3.97 0.45 6.45
N VAL A 56 -3.81 0.86 7.70
CA VAL A 56 -2.64 0.54 8.51
C VAL A 56 -2.88 -0.79 9.20
N ASP A 57 -2.04 -1.77 8.94
CA ASP A 57 -2.09 -3.09 9.56
C ASP A 57 -0.89 -3.28 10.50
N VAL A 58 -1.18 -3.35 11.79
CA VAL A 58 -0.18 -3.61 12.83
C VAL A 58 -0.13 -5.12 13.08
N GLN A 59 0.78 -5.79 12.40
CA GLN A 59 0.91 -7.24 12.43
C GLN A 59 1.32 -7.78 13.80
N ARG A 60 0.82 -8.95 14.11
CA ARG A 60 1.23 -9.73 15.28
C ARG A 60 1.08 -11.22 15.00
N GLY A 61 1.69 -12.07 15.85
CA GLY A 61 1.59 -13.52 15.70
C GLY A 61 0.16 -14.01 15.55
N GLY A 62 -0.10 -14.73 14.45
CA GLY A 62 -1.39 -15.33 14.10
C GLY A 62 -1.47 -16.80 14.51
N PRO A 63 -2.46 -17.56 14.02
CA PRO A 63 -3.67 -17.10 13.33
C PRO A 63 -4.76 -16.54 14.26
N SER A 64 -5.83 -15.97 13.70
CA SER A 64 -6.94 -15.32 14.42
C SER A 64 -6.42 -14.20 15.34
N THR A 65 -6.84 -14.16 16.59
CA THR A 65 -6.33 -13.19 17.58
C THR A 65 -4.89 -13.47 18.00
N GLY A 66 -4.38 -14.65 17.72
CA GLY A 66 -2.99 -15.05 17.83
C GLY A 66 -2.32 -14.76 19.17
N LEU A 67 -1.07 -14.36 19.12
CA LEU A 67 -0.24 -14.04 20.28
C LEU A 67 -0.30 -12.53 20.56
N PRO A 68 -0.91 -12.08 21.67
CA PRO A 68 -0.98 -10.65 22.00
C PRO A 68 0.43 -10.06 22.11
N THR A 69 0.65 -8.90 21.50
CA THR A 69 1.90 -8.13 21.56
C THR A 69 3.15 -8.85 21.06
N LYS A 70 3.03 -10.03 20.45
CA LYS A 70 4.17 -10.75 19.86
C LYS A 70 4.31 -10.42 18.39
N THR A 71 5.53 -10.02 18.01
CA THR A 71 5.85 -9.59 16.64
C THR A 71 5.92 -10.78 15.70
N GLU A 72 5.25 -10.64 14.57
CA GLU A 72 5.33 -11.56 13.44
C GLU A 72 4.99 -10.80 12.16
N GLN A 73 5.51 -11.23 11.02
CA GLN A 73 5.18 -10.69 9.70
C GLN A 73 4.18 -11.63 9.00
N SER A 74 3.07 -11.93 9.68
CA SER A 74 2.10 -12.96 9.31
C SER A 74 1.06 -12.51 8.29
N ASP A 75 0.93 -11.20 8.03
CA ASP A 75 -0.18 -10.67 7.24
C ASP A 75 0.21 -10.27 5.81
N LEU A 76 1.47 -10.52 5.40
CA LEU A 76 1.99 -10.15 4.08
C LEU A 76 1.16 -10.74 2.94
N GLN A 77 0.93 -12.05 2.95
CA GLN A 77 0.19 -12.74 1.90
C GLN A 77 -1.28 -12.25 1.83
N GLN A 78 -1.86 -11.98 2.99
CA GLN A 78 -3.20 -11.41 3.07
C GLN A 78 -3.25 -9.99 2.52
N ALA A 79 -2.27 -9.15 2.84
CA ALA A 79 -2.17 -7.79 2.31
C ALA A 79 -2.01 -7.79 0.78
N LEU A 80 -1.22 -8.73 0.25
CA LEU A 80 -0.98 -8.84 -1.19
C LEU A 80 -2.16 -9.48 -1.94
N TYR A 81 -2.74 -10.58 -1.42
CA TYR A 81 -3.63 -11.46 -2.18
C TYR A 81 -4.95 -11.79 -1.47
N GLY A 82 -5.18 -11.34 -0.23
CA GLY A 82 -6.31 -11.74 0.61
C GLY A 82 -7.67 -11.12 0.23
N ARG A 83 -7.94 -10.95 -1.05
CA ARG A 83 -9.21 -10.44 -1.59
C ARG A 83 -9.74 -11.36 -2.69
N ASN A 84 -11.04 -11.27 -2.96
CA ASN A 84 -11.62 -11.99 -4.09
C ASN A 84 -11.32 -11.28 -5.42
N GLY A 85 -11.18 -12.05 -6.49
CA GLY A 85 -10.89 -11.57 -7.84
C GLY A 85 -9.51 -10.90 -7.98
N GLU A 86 -9.26 -10.31 -9.14
CA GLU A 86 -8.05 -9.56 -9.46
C GLU A 86 -8.13 -8.15 -8.85
N SER A 87 -7.74 -8.04 -7.59
CA SER A 87 -7.86 -6.82 -6.78
C SER A 87 -6.47 -6.36 -6.27
N PRO A 88 -5.61 -5.85 -7.16
CA PRO A 88 -4.27 -5.41 -6.78
C PRO A 88 -4.32 -4.15 -5.93
N VAL A 89 -3.46 -4.08 -4.90
CA VAL A 89 -3.29 -2.92 -4.03
C VAL A 89 -1.82 -2.61 -3.83
N ALA A 90 -1.51 -1.34 -3.58
CA ALA A 90 -0.19 -0.97 -3.14
C ALA A 90 0.03 -1.42 -1.68
N VAL A 91 1.21 -1.99 -1.42
CA VAL A 91 1.62 -2.44 -0.08
C VAL A 91 2.98 -1.86 0.24
N ILE A 92 3.07 -1.13 1.34
CA ILE A 92 4.32 -0.59 1.86
C ILE A 92 4.48 -0.97 3.32
N ALA A 93 5.70 -0.91 3.85
CA ALA A 93 5.99 -1.33 5.21
C ALA A 93 6.91 -0.33 5.93
N ALA A 94 6.55 0.08 7.14
CA ALA A 94 7.45 0.78 8.03
C ALA A 94 8.53 -0.18 8.58
N SER A 95 9.71 0.32 8.89
CA SER A 95 10.83 -0.50 9.34
C SER A 95 11.35 -0.15 10.74
N MET A 96 11.01 1.04 11.23
CA MET A 96 11.42 1.55 12.55
C MET A 96 10.34 2.49 13.09
N PRO A 97 10.25 2.72 14.41
CA PRO A 97 9.30 3.69 14.96
C PRO A 97 9.44 5.10 14.36
N SER A 98 10.67 5.55 14.11
CA SER A 98 10.94 6.88 13.55
C SER A 98 10.48 7.04 12.10
N ASP A 99 10.42 5.99 11.31
CA ASP A 99 10.00 6.08 9.90
C ASP A 99 8.49 5.87 9.68
N CYS A 100 7.74 5.52 10.74
CA CYS A 100 6.28 5.37 10.65
C CYS A 100 5.59 6.62 10.11
N PHE A 101 6.04 7.82 10.52
CA PHE A 101 5.49 9.07 10.01
C PHE A 101 5.74 9.22 8.50
N HIS A 102 6.97 8.95 8.06
CA HIS A 102 7.33 9.02 6.65
C HIS A 102 6.48 8.08 5.79
N TYR A 103 6.36 6.80 6.20
CA TYR A 103 5.60 5.83 5.42
C TYR A 103 4.08 6.02 5.53
N ALA A 104 3.58 6.63 6.62
CA ALA A 104 2.19 7.06 6.66
C ALA A 104 1.91 8.20 5.67
N PHE A 105 2.84 9.16 5.54
CA PHE A 105 2.77 10.21 4.53
C PHE A 105 2.83 9.63 3.11
N GLU A 106 3.78 8.74 2.84
CA GLU A 106 3.92 8.07 1.54
C GLU A 106 2.69 7.24 1.17
N ALA A 107 2.12 6.50 2.13
CA ALA A 107 0.86 5.78 1.89
C ALA A 107 -0.26 6.72 1.45
N GLY A 108 -0.38 7.87 2.13
CA GLY A 108 -1.34 8.91 1.78
C GLY A 108 -1.09 9.52 0.41
N ARG A 109 0.16 9.84 0.09
CA ARG A 109 0.57 10.38 -1.21
C ARG A 109 0.22 9.40 -2.34
N ILE A 110 0.64 8.14 -2.21
CA ILE A 110 0.35 7.10 -3.19
C ILE A 110 -1.17 6.93 -3.36
N ALA A 111 -1.91 6.82 -2.26
CA ALA A 111 -3.35 6.63 -2.31
C ALA A 111 -4.05 7.75 -3.07
N MET A 112 -3.75 9.00 -2.73
CA MET A 112 -4.42 10.17 -3.31
C MET A 112 -4.01 10.45 -4.74
N GLU A 113 -2.73 10.33 -5.08
CA GLU A 113 -2.24 10.62 -6.43
C GLU A 113 -2.56 9.53 -7.45
N HIS A 114 -2.67 8.27 -7.01
CA HIS A 114 -3.00 7.14 -7.87
C HIS A 114 -4.47 6.68 -7.75
N MET A 115 -5.27 7.34 -6.91
CA MET A 115 -6.68 6.99 -6.69
C MET A 115 -6.85 5.48 -6.44
N THR A 116 -6.20 4.99 -5.38
CA THR A 116 -6.15 3.55 -5.04
C THR A 116 -6.02 3.37 -3.54
N PRO A 117 -6.52 2.26 -2.97
CA PRO A 117 -6.19 1.91 -1.60
C PRO A 117 -4.71 1.50 -1.47
N VAL A 118 -4.15 1.79 -0.29
CA VAL A 118 -2.79 1.39 0.11
C VAL A 118 -2.86 0.67 1.45
N VAL A 119 -2.18 -0.46 1.56
CA VAL A 119 -1.95 -1.13 2.85
C VAL A 119 -0.57 -0.74 3.37
N LEU A 120 -0.53 -0.16 4.55
CA LEU A 120 0.71 0.14 5.29
C LEU A 120 0.89 -0.92 6.38
N LEU A 121 1.87 -1.79 6.19
CA LEU A 121 2.26 -2.79 7.16
C LEU A 121 3.18 -2.19 8.23
N SER A 122 2.83 -2.40 9.48
CA SER A 122 3.66 -2.23 10.66
C SER A 122 3.63 -3.53 11.44
N ASP A 123 4.24 -3.58 12.61
CA ASP A 123 4.19 -4.76 13.46
C ASP A 123 4.25 -4.39 14.96
N GLY A 124 4.08 -5.41 15.82
CA GLY A 124 4.07 -5.23 17.26
C GLY A 124 5.39 -4.71 17.83
N PHE A 125 6.53 -4.94 17.18
CA PHE A 125 7.82 -4.40 17.60
C PHE A 125 7.91 -2.90 17.31
N ILE A 126 7.58 -2.49 16.10
CA ILE A 126 7.59 -1.09 15.68
C ILE A 126 6.58 -0.28 16.49
N ALA A 127 5.35 -0.79 16.64
CA ALA A 127 4.26 -0.07 17.31
C ALA A 127 4.46 0.09 18.82
N ASN A 128 5.21 -0.80 19.47
CA ASN A 128 5.53 -0.72 20.89
C ASN A 128 6.97 -0.22 21.15
N GLY A 129 7.76 -0.06 20.10
CA GLY A 129 9.11 0.46 20.16
C GLY A 129 9.15 1.96 20.41
N SER A 130 10.29 2.45 20.89
CA SER A 130 10.57 3.87 21.00
C SER A 130 12.01 4.14 20.60
N GLU A 131 12.22 5.27 19.93
CA GLU A 131 13.54 5.75 19.58
C GLU A 131 13.57 7.28 19.56
N PRO A 132 14.74 7.92 19.69
CA PRO A 132 14.85 9.36 19.48
C PRO A 132 14.42 9.73 18.07
N TRP A 133 13.50 10.68 17.96
CA TRP A 133 12.97 11.12 16.68
C TRP A 133 12.90 12.65 16.59
N LYS A 134 13.49 13.18 15.54
CA LYS A 134 13.39 14.61 15.24
C LYS A 134 12.13 14.85 14.41
N ILE A 135 11.22 15.69 14.92
CA ILE A 135 10.00 16.08 14.18
C ILE A 135 10.43 16.70 12.85
N PRO A 136 10.02 16.11 11.71
CA PRO A 136 10.40 16.62 10.41
C PRO A 136 9.66 17.91 10.09
N SER A 137 10.26 18.75 9.25
CA SER A 137 9.55 19.88 8.67
C SER A 137 8.67 19.40 7.52
N MET A 138 7.40 19.83 7.46
CA MET A 138 6.54 19.54 6.31
C MET A 138 7.06 20.15 5.00
N LYS A 139 7.99 21.09 5.07
CA LYS A 139 8.69 21.64 3.88
C LYS A 139 9.62 20.62 3.22
N ASP A 140 10.03 19.59 3.97
CA ASP A 140 10.91 18.54 3.47
C ASP A 140 10.13 17.41 2.73
N TYR A 141 8.79 17.50 2.74
CA TYR A 141 7.91 16.56 2.07
C TYR A 141 7.33 17.15 0.79
N PRO A 142 7.16 16.35 -0.26
CA PRO A 142 6.55 16.81 -1.50
C PRO A 142 5.09 17.21 -1.28
N THR A 143 4.62 18.17 -2.07
CA THR A 143 3.19 18.49 -2.12
C THR A 143 2.45 17.29 -2.75
N ILE A 144 1.36 16.87 -2.12
CA ILE A 144 0.49 15.83 -2.65
C ILE A 144 -0.47 16.47 -3.65
N ASN A 145 -0.52 15.94 -4.87
CA ASN A 145 -1.29 16.47 -5.97
C ASN A 145 -2.34 15.45 -6.46
N PRO A 146 -3.46 15.29 -5.75
CA PRO A 146 -4.53 14.40 -6.18
C PRO A 146 -5.20 14.94 -7.46
N PRO A 147 -5.72 14.09 -8.35
CA PRO A 147 -6.36 14.50 -9.60
C PRO A 147 -7.78 15.05 -9.38
N ILE A 148 -7.93 16.04 -8.50
CA ILE A 148 -9.21 16.69 -8.20
C ILE A 148 -9.68 17.48 -9.42
N ILE A 149 -10.99 17.40 -9.72
CA ILE A 149 -11.62 18.12 -10.80
C ILE A 149 -12.87 18.86 -10.30
N ASP A 150 -13.01 20.11 -10.72
CA ASP A 150 -14.16 20.95 -10.40
C ASP A 150 -15.07 21.21 -11.61
N LYS A 151 -14.58 21.00 -12.82
CA LYS A 151 -15.29 21.14 -14.10
C LYS A 151 -14.56 20.40 -15.21
N THR A 152 -15.26 20.04 -16.28
CA THR A 152 -14.63 19.50 -17.49
C THR A 152 -13.86 20.61 -18.23
N GLU A 153 -12.69 20.28 -18.79
CA GLU A 153 -11.84 21.28 -19.47
C GLU A 153 -12.53 21.89 -20.70
N ASP A 154 -13.23 21.06 -21.47
CA ASP A 154 -13.84 21.47 -22.76
C ASP A 154 -15.33 21.79 -22.63
N GLY A 155 -15.93 21.78 -21.44
CA GLY A 155 -17.39 21.88 -21.27
C GLY A 155 -18.15 20.68 -21.86
N GLY A 156 -17.45 19.63 -22.27
CA GLY A 156 -18.00 18.38 -22.77
C GLY A 156 -18.51 17.45 -21.68
N PRO A 157 -19.04 16.27 -22.03
CA PRO A 157 -19.53 15.32 -21.06
C PRO A 157 -18.38 14.80 -20.17
N PHE A 158 -18.63 14.71 -18.87
CA PHE A 158 -17.65 14.17 -17.92
C PHE A 158 -17.41 12.67 -18.14
N MET A 159 -16.14 12.29 -18.25
CA MET A 159 -15.69 10.90 -18.36
C MET A 159 -15.01 10.48 -17.05
N PRO A 160 -15.77 9.96 -16.06
CA PRO A 160 -15.30 9.77 -14.69
C PRO A 160 -14.17 8.76 -14.53
N TYR A 161 -13.97 7.88 -15.51
CA TYR A 161 -12.91 6.88 -15.53
C TYR A 161 -11.83 7.11 -16.61
N ALA A 162 -11.86 8.26 -17.28
CA ALA A 162 -10.70 8.72 -18.05
C ALA A 162 -9.50 8.87 -17.09
N ARG A 163 -8.33 8.41 -17.54
CA ARG A 163 -7.14 8.29 -16.69
C ARG A 163 -6.04 9.24 -17.16
N ASN A 164 -5.33 9.78 -16.18
CA ASN A 164 -4.13 10.57 -16.41
C ASN A 164 -2.88 9.68 -16.64
N GLU A 165 -1.69 10.28 -16.68
CA GLU A 165 -0.41 9.60 -16.87
C GLU A 165 -0.08 8.60 -15.75
N LYS A 166 -0.63 8.77 -14.54
CA LYS A 166 -0.53 7.84 -13.41
C LYS A 166 -1.56 6.71 -13.44
N LEU A 167 -2.36 6.63 -14.50
CA LEU A 167 -3.53 5.75 -14.63
C LEU A 167 -4.57 5.99 -13.53
N ALA A 168 -4.58 7.15 -12.92
CA ALA A 168 -5.56 7.58 -11.93
C ALA A 168 -6.75 8.27 -12.63
N ARG A 169 -7.96 7.93 -12.18
CA ARG A 169 -9.17 8.65 -12.61
C ARG A 169 -9.26 10.01 -11.93
N SER A 170 -10.04 10.91 -12.50
CA SER A 170 -10.37 12.18 -11.86
C SER A 170 -11.17 11.98 -10.56
N TRP A 171 -10.86 12.76 -9.55
CA TRP A 171 -11.57 12.78 -8.26
C TRP A 171 -12.57 13.94 -8.25
N ALA A 172 -13.80 13.63 -8.66
CA ALA A 172 -14.92 14.56 -8.61
C ALA A 172 -15.72 14.35 -7.33
N PHE A 173 -16.00 15.42 -6.61
CA PHE A 173 -16.73 15.38 -5.33
C PHE A 173 -18.24 15.49 -5.58
N PRO A 174 -19.08 14.83 -4.75
CA PRO A 174 -20.53 14.97 -4.83
C PRO A 174 -20.99 16.43 -4.74
N GLY A 175 -21.99 16.78 -5.52
CA GLY A 175 -22.58 18.13 -5.56
C GLY A 175 -21.92 19.10 -6.53
N LYS A 176 -20.93 18.67 -7.31
CA LYS A 176 -20.34 19.47 -8.40
C LYS A 176 -21.19 19.31 -9.67
N ALA A 177 -21.84 20.39 -10.09
CA ALA A 177 -22.69 20.40 -11.30
C ALA A 177 -21.89 20.05 -12.56
N GLY A 178 -22.45 19.17 -13.39
CA GLY A 178 -21.83 18.66 -14.63
C GLY A 178 -20.79 17.56 -14.41
N LEU A 179 -20.56 17.14 -13.16
CA LEU A 179 -19.67 16.02 -12.82
C LEU A 179 -20.44 14.85 -12.19
N GLU A 180 -21.74 14.81 -12.35
CA GLU A 180 -22.58 13.73 -11.87
C GLU A 180 -22.19 12.42 -12.54
N HIS A 181 -21.89 11.41 -11.75
CA HIS A 181 -21.48 10.11 -12.26
C HIS A 181 -21.76 9.00 -11.26
N ARG A 182 -21.76 7.78 -11.77
CA ARG A 182 -21.90 6.59 -10.93
C ARG A 182 -20.55 6.17 -10.37
N VAL A 183 -20.52 5.89 -9.05
CA VAL A 183 -19.46 5.17 -8.37
C VAL A 183 -20.03 3.90 -7.76
N GLY A 184 -19.48 2.74 -8.08
CA GLY A 184 -19.99 1.47 -7.59
C GLY A 184 -19.02 0.31 -7.81
N GLY A 185 -19.25 -0.81 -7.07
CA GLY A 185 -18.39 -1.98 -7.09
C GLY A 185 -18.57 -2.92 -8.29
N LEU A 186 -19.60 -2.71 -9.12
CA LEU A 186 -19.78 -3.52 -10.33
C LEU A 186 -18.77 -3.13 -11.42
N GLU A 187 -18.47 -4.06 -12.31
CA GLU A 187 -17.65 -3.74 -13.49
C GLU A 187 -18.32 -2.69 -14.35
N LYS A 188 -17.54 -1.83 -14.95
CA LYS A 188 -17.98 -0.61 -15.60
C LYS A 188 -17.20 -0.32 -16.87
N ASP A 189 -17.83 0.43 -17.75
CA ASP A 189 -17.17 1.00 -18.92
C ASP A 189 -15.95 1.83 -18.52
N LYS A 190 -14.86 1.64 -19.25
CA LYS A 190 -13.53 2.20 -18.94
C LYS A 190 -13.45 3.73 -18.98
N LEU A 191 -14.47 4.41 -19.52
CA LEU A 191 -14.52 5.88 -19.59
C LEU A 191 -15.76 6.44 -18.87
N LYS A 192 -16.96 5.92 -19.19
CA LYS A 192 -18.25 6.46 -18.74
C LYS A 192 -18.64 6.02 -17.34
N GLY A 193 -18.11 4.90 -16.85
CA GLY A 193 -18.49 4.35 -15.55
C GLY A 193 -19.86 3.69 -15.49
N SER A 194 -20.58 3.56 -16.62
CA SER A 194 -21.81 2.78 -16.71
C SER A 194 -21.50 1.29 -16.54
N ILE A 195 -22.44 0.51 -15.96
CA ILE A 195 -22.27 -0.93 -15.81
C ILE A 195 -21.99 -1.55 -17.18
N SER A 196 -20.98 -2.42 -17.23
CA SER A 196 -20.60 -3.16 -18.43
C SER A 196 -20.43 -4.63 -18.09
N ILE A 197 -20.98 -5.50 -18.93
CA ILE A 197 -20.79 -6.95 -18.91
C ILE A 197 -20.00 -7.42 -20.15
N ASP A 198 -19.47 -6.47 -20.91
CA ASP A 198 -18.66 -6.77 -22.09
C ASP A 198 -17.33 -7.40 -21.69
N PRO A 199 -16.97 -8.59 -22.22
CA PRO A 199 -15.78 -9.31 -21.80
C PRO A 199 -14.47 -8.63 -22.20
N GLN A 200 -14.42 -7.90 -23.30
CA GLN A 200 -13.23 -7.13 -23.70
C GLN A 200 -13.00 -5.97 -22.73
N ASN A 201 -14.08 -5.22 -22.41
CA ASN A 201 -13.99 -4.15 -21.40
C ASN A 201 -13.57 -4.69 -20.05
N HIS A 202 -14.07 -5.85 -19.62
CA HIS A 202 -13.66 -6.46 -18.35
C HIS A 202 -12.16 -6.79 -18.34
N GLN A 203 -11.64 -7.39 -19.40
CA GLN A 203 -10.21 -7.68 -19.53
C GLN A 203 -9.36 -6.40 -19.51
N GLU A 204 -9.79 -5.35 -20.24
CA GLU A 204 -9.10 -4.06 -20.22
C GLU A 204 -9.09 -3.43 -18.83
N MET A 205 -10.21 -3.44 -18.11
CA MET A 205 -10.31 -2.89 -16.76
C MET A 205 -9.43 -3.67 -15.76
N THR A 206 -9.36 -4.98 -15.90
CA THR A 206 -8.46 -5.84 -15.09
C THR A 206 -7.00 -5.47 -15.35
N ASN A 207 -6.61 -5.35 -16.62
CA ASN A 207 -5.25 -4.94 -17.00
C ASN A 207 -4.92 -3.52 -16.51
N LEU A 208 -5.86 -2.59 -16.60
CA LEU A 208 -5.68 -1.21 -16.12
C LEU A 208 -5.48 -1.14 -14.61
N ARG A 209 -6.23 -1.92 -13.83
CA ARG A 209 -6.03 -2.00 -12.36
C ARG A 209 -4.63 -2.52 -12.02
N ALA A 210 -4.20 -3.58 -12.69
CA ALA A 210 -2.86 -4.12 -12.49
C ALA A 210 -1.76 -3.13 -12.92
N ALA A 211 -1.90 -2.52 -14.10
CA ALA A 211 -0.96 -1.54 -14.63
C ALA A 211 -0.85 -0.29 -13.74
N LYS A 212 -1.96 0.19 -13.16
CA LYS A 212 -1.95 1.31 -12.20
C LYS A 212 -1.05 1.03 -11.00
N ILE A 213 -1.19 -0.15 -10.39
CA ILE A 213 -0.35 -0.52 -9.25
C ILE A 213 1.11 -0.67 -9.67
N ALA A 214 1.38 -1.36 -10.77
CA ALA A 214 2.75 -1.51 -11.28
C ALA A 214 3.42 -0.15 -11.58
N LYS A 215 2.66 0.81 -12.12
CA LYS A 215 3.14 2.14 -12.48
C LYS A 215 3.54 3.00 -11.27
N ILE A 216 3.11 2.68 -10.08
CA ILE A 216 3.58 3.35 -8.85
C ILE A 216 5.10 3.24 -8.71
N ALA A 217 5.72 2.18 -9.25
CA ALA A 217 7.18 2.02 -9.25
C ALA A 217 7.93 3.19 -9.90
N ASP A 218 7.31 3.89 -10.85
CA ASP A 218 7.89 5.07 -11.52
C ASP A 218 7.91 6.32 -10.62
N TYR A 219 7.19 6.30 -9.49
CA TYR A 219 6.97 7.44 -8.58
C TYR A 219 7.47 7.20 -7.15
N ILE A 220 8.21 6.12 -6.96
CA ILE A 220 8.86 5.77 -5.69
C ILE A 220 10.38 5.66 -5.89
N PRO A 221 11.18 5.80 -4.82
CA PRO A 221 12.64 5.69 -4.94
C PRO A 221 13.08 4.34 -5.49
N HIS A 222 14.16 4.32 -6.26
CA HIS A 222 14.82 3.08 -6.67
C HIS A 222 15.31 2.29 -5.45
N GLN A 223 15.33 0.97 -5.57
CA GLN A 223 15.88 0.11 -4.52
C GLN A 223 17.38 0.36 -4.33
N THR A 224 17.81 0.39 -3.08
CA THR A 224 19.21 0.58 -2.70
C THR A 224 19.75 -0.62 -1.94
N VAL A 225 21.07 -0.71 -1.87
CA VAL A 225 21.81 -1.71 -1.09
C VAL A 225 22.59 -1.00 0.01
N TYR A 226 22.46 -1.50 1.22
CA TYR A 226 23.32 -1.11 2.34
C TYR A 226 24.55 -1.98 2.36
N GLY A 227 25.73 -1.38 2.24
CA GLY A 227 27.01 -2.06 2.08
C GLY A 227 27.55 -1.96 0.65
N ASP A 228 28.31 -2.95 0.21
CA ASP A 228 28.87 -2.97 -1.15
C ASP A 228 27.77 -3.27 -2.18
N PRO A 229 27.88 -2.69 -3.39
CA PRO A 229 26.86 -2.86 -4.43
C PRO A 229 26.83 -4.27 -5.04
N GLU A 230 27.84 -5.09 -4.76
CA GLU A 230 27.99 -6.48 -5.21
C GLU A 230 28.74 -7.29 -4.15
N GLY A 231 28.63 -8.62 -4.16
CA GLY A 231 29.32 -9.44 -3.17
C GLY A 231 28.96 -10.91 -3.18
N ASP A 232 29.35 -11.58 -2.08
CA ASP A 232 29.11 -13.00 -1.93
C ASP A 232 27.71 -13.32 -1.44
N LEU A 233 27.16 -12.47 -0.56
CA LEU A 233 25.87 -12.66 0.06
C LEU A 233 25.06 -11.36 0.11
N LEU A 234 23.83 -11.41 -0.35
CA LEU A 234 22.82 -10.40 -0.11
C LEU A 234 21.82 -10.92 0.90
N VAL A 235 21.72 -10.23 2.01
CA VAL A 235 20.65 -10.42 3.00
C VAL A 235 19.46 -9.56 2.54
N VAL A 236 18.28 -10.16 2.50
CA VAL A 236 17.05 -9.47 2.08
C VAL A 236 16.07 -9.52 3.24
N GLY A 237 15.39 -8.41 3.49
CA GLY A 237 14.34 -8.33 4.50
C GLY A 237 13.41 -7.16 4.23
N TRP A 238 12.36 -7.04 5.04
CA TRP A 238 11.39 -5.95 4.93
C TRP A 238 10.81 -5.62 6.31
N GLY A 239 10.13 -4.47 6.41
CA GLY A 239 9.43 -4.08 7.65
C GLY A 239 10.34 -4.07 8.88
N GLY A 240 9.84 -4.53 10.01
CA GLY A 240 10.52 -4.49 11.32
C GLY A 240 11.81 -5.32 11.45
N THR A 241 12.20 -6.08 10.42
CA THR A 241 13.47 -6.84 10.44
C THR A 241 14.71 -5.97 10.24
N ARG A 242 14.57 -4.71 9.80
CA ARG A 242 15.67 -3.84 9.36
C ARG A 242 16.81 -3.75 10.38
N GLY A 243 16.50 -3.37 11.61
CA GLY A 243 17.54 -3.14 12.64
C GLY A 243 18.34 -4.40 12.97
N HIS A 244 17.66 -5.55 13.05
CA HIS A 244 18.29 -6.84 13.32
C HIS A 244 19.22 -7.26 12.19
N LEU A 245 18.76 -7.13 10.93
CA LEU A 245 19.53 -7.52 9.75
C LEU A 245 20.70 -6.58 9.52
N GLN A 246 20.52 -5.27 9.69
CA GLN A 246 21.62 -4.31 9.57
C GLN A 246 22.73 -4.59 10.58
N ASN A 247 22.39 -4.81 11.85
CA ASN A 247 23.37 -5.16 12.89
C ASN A 247 24.11 -6.47 12.59
N ALA A 248 23.41 -7.49 12.06
CA ALA A 248 24.06 -8.75 11.66
C ALA A 248 25.03 -8.54 10.49
N VAL A 249 24.62 -7.78 9.48
CA VAL A 249 25.46 -7.44 8.32
C VAL A 249 26.69 -6.65 8.75
N ASP A 250 26.54 -5.67 9.64
CA ASP A 250 27.67 -4.87 10.16
C ASP A 250 28.71 -5.72 10.87
N LYS A 251 28.26 -6.67 11.70
CA LYS A 251 29.17 -7.63 12.39
C LYS A 251 29.93 -8.50 11.38
N MET A 252 29.22 -9.07 10.39
CA MET A 252 29.85 -9.89 9.36
C MET A 252 30.87 -9.09 8.52
N ARG A 253 30.54 -7.84 8.18
CA ARG A 253 31.44 -6.94 7.46
C ARG A 253 32.69 -6.59 8.28
N ALA A 254 32.54 -6.37 9.59
CA ALA A 254 33.66 -6.16 10.51
C ALA A 254 34.59 -7.37 10.57
N GLU A 255 34.10 -8.58 10.31
CA GLU A 255 34.87 -9.81 10.16
C GLU A 255 35.49 -9.99 8.77
N GLY A 256 35.36 -9.00 7.88
CA GLY A 256 35.90 -9.02 6.52
C GLY A 256 35.07 -9.80 5.50
N LYS A 257 33.82 -10.14 5.82
CA LYS A 257 32.92 -10.85 4.89
C LYS A 257 32.25 -9.88 3.92
N LYS A 258 32.10 -10.26 2.66
CA LYS A 258 31.42 -9.48 1.61
C LYS A 258 29.91 -9.73 1.67
N VAL A 259 29.24 -9.08 2.60
CA VAL A 259 27.81 -9.19 2.85
C VAL A 259 27.17 -7.81 2.77
N SER A 260 26.01 -7.72 2.15
CA SER A 260 25.23 -6.49 2.03
C SER A 260 23.75 -6.75 2.34
N LEU A 261 23.00 -5.69 2.63
CA LEU A 261 21.57 -5.75 2.94
C LEU A 261 20.76 -5.02 1.87
N CYS A 262 19.75 -5.70 1.34
CA CYS A 262 18.67 -5.09 0.57
C CYS A 262 17.39 -5.15 1.40
N HIS A 263 16.95 -4.02 1.92
CA HIS A 263 15.77 -3.94 2.77
C HIS A 263 14.62 -3.22 2.05
N PHE A 264 13.43 -3.82 2.08
CA PHE A 264 12.25 -3.31 1.39
C PHE A 264 11.30 -2.58 2.33
N ASN A 265 10.90 -1.39 1.90
CA ASN A 265 9.76 -0.65 2.46
C ASN A 265 8.60 -0.59 1.48
N TYR A 266 8.86 -0.64 0.18
CA TYR A 266 7.86 -0.78 -0.86
C TYR A 266 7.80 -2.25 -1.29
N ILE A 267 6.65 -2.89 -1.05
CA ILE A 267 6.48 -4.34 -1.23
C ILE A 267 5.72 -4.63 -2.52
N ASN A 268 4.70 -3.84 -2.82
CA ASN A 268 3.93 -3.92 -4.06
C ASN A 268 3.47 -2.53 -4.52
N PRO A 269 3.96 -2.05 -5.68
CA PRO A 269 4.97 -2.69 -6.51
C PRO A 269 6.36 -2.65 -5.85
N LEU A 270 7.24 -3.57 -6.27
CA LEU A 270 8.65 -3.45 -5.93
C LEU A 270 9.28 -2.24 -6.65
N PRO A 271 10.23 -1.54 -6.01
CA PRO A 271 10.97 -0.47 -6.66
C PRO A 271 11.76 -0.95 -7.88
N HIS A 272 12.06 -0.03 -8.80
CA HIS A 272 12.98 -0.33 -9.89
C HIS A 272 14.38 -0.71 -9.39
N GLY A 273 15.12 -1.50 -10.19
CA GLY A 273 16.50 -1.89 -9.91
C GLY A 273 16.66 -3.19 -9.12
N VAL A 274 15.60 -3.78 -8.56
CA VAL A 274 15.67 -5.00 -7.72
C VAL A 274 16.32 -6.17 -8.47
N ALA A 275 15.89 -6.46 -9.70
CA ALA A 275 16.45 -7.56 -10.49
C ALA A 275 17.95 -7.39 -10.76
N ASP A 276 18.40 -6.16 -10.99
CA ASP A 276 19.80 -5.88 -11.26
C ASP A 276 20.65 -5.91 -9.98
N ILE A 277 20.08 -5.55 -8.84
CA ILE A 277 20.71 -5.76 -7.53
C ILE A 277 20.94 -7.25 -7.30
N PHE A 278 19.90 -8.07 -7.47
CA PHE A 278 19.98 -9.51 -7.18
C PHE A 278 21.01 -10.24 -8.04
N LYS A 279 21.20 -9.84 -9.30
CA LYS A 279 22.20 -10.44 -10.20
C LYS A 279 23.65 -10.19 -9.76
N ARG A 280 23.93 -9.19 -8.94
CA ARG A 280 25.28 -8.81 -8.51
C ARG A 280 25.78 -9.58 -7.29
N PHE A 281 24.97 -10.48 -6.73
CA PHE A 281 25.33 -11.28 -5.56
C PHE A 281 25.28 -12.77 -5.88
N LYS A 282 26.25 -13.52 -5.33
CA LYS A 282 26.35 -14.98 -5.55
C LYS A 282 25.27 -15.75 -4.84
N LYS A 283 24.85 -15.28 -3.67
CA LYS A 283 23.79 -15.89 -2.83
C LYS A 283 22.86 -14.81 -2.31
N ILE A 284 21.59 -15.17 -2.18
CA ILE A 284 20.55 -14.33 -1.59
C ILE A 284 19.90 -15.14 -0.48
N VAL A 285 19.73 -14.50 0.67
CA VAL A 285 19.01 -15.06 1.82
C VAL A 285 17.90 -14.08 2.20
N VAL A 286 16.67 -14.52 2.17
CA VAL A 286 15.54 -13.76 2.65
C VAL A 286 15.28 -14.07 4.10
N CYS A 287 15.14 -13.04 4.92
CA CYS A 287 14.94 -13.16 6.37
C CYS A 287 13.63 -12.46 6.75
N GLU A 288 12.69 -13.22 7.22
CA GLU A 288 11.35 -12.77 7.61
C GLU A 288 10.97 -13.32 8.99
N LEU A 289 9.97 -12.71 9.61
CA LEU A 289 9.37 -13.18 10.86
C LEU A 289 8.06 -13.94 10.55
N ASN A 290 8.14 -14.92 9.67
CA ASN A 290 7.08 -15.84 9.28
C ASN A 290 7.70 -17.17 8.81
N GLU A 291 6.90 -18.04 8.24
CA GLU A 291 7.38 -19.38 7.81
C GLU A 291 8.01 -19.38 6.40
N GLY A 292 7.92 -18.27 5.67
CA GLY A 292 8.45 -18.11 4.31
C GLY A 292 7.46 -18.38 3.19
#